data_c03a963226387db3c00f906c7d035914
#
_entry.id   c03a963226387db3c00f906c7d035914
#
_cell.length_a   1.000
_cell.length_b   1.000
_cell.length_c   1.000
_cell.angle_alpha   90.00
_cell.angle_beta   90.00
_cell.angle_gamma   90.00
#
_symmetry.space_group_name_H-M   'P 1'
#
loop_
_entity.id
_entity.type
_entity.pdbx_description
1 polymer ?
#
loop_
_entity_poly.entity_id
_entity_poly.type
_entity_poly.pdbx_seq_one_letter_code
_entity_poly.pdbx_strand_id
1 'polypeptide(L)' 'MQQFICLQIHTESLQLQETLIALLSANGFEAFEEKDNELFAYIDKQQFKKGDILPILENFKISI' A
#
# COMPACT_ATOMS: atom_id res chain seq x y z
N MET A 1 -1.12 -1.41 -22.98
CA MET A 1 -2.20 -1.38 -21.99
C MET A 1 -1.60 -1.31 -20.59
N GLN A 2 -2.05 -0.34 -19.81
CA GLN A 2 -1.54 -0.13 -18.49
C GLN A 2 -2.23 -1.09 -17.49
N GLN A 3 -1.46 -1.72 -16.65
CA GLN A 3 -1.99 -2.62 -15.64
C GLN A 3 -1.59 -2.12 -14.25
N PHE A 4 -2.50 -2.27 -13.30
CA PHE A 4 -2.25 -1.87 -11.92
C PHE A 4 -2.30 -3.07 -10.99
N ILE A 5 -1.47 -2.99 -9.96
CA ILE A 5 -1.50 -3.93 -8.86
C ILE A 5 -2.21 -3.24 -7.70
N CYS A 6 -3.14 -3.93 -7.09
CA CYS A 6 -3.87 -3.43 -5.93
C CYS A 6 -3.43 -4.21 -4.71
N LEU A 7 -2.93 -3.49 -3.70
CA LEU A 7 -2.67 -4.08 -2.39
C LEU A 7 -3.84 -3.79 -1.48
N GLN A 8 -4.38 -4.83 -0.88
CA GLN A 8 -5.43 -4.69 0.12
C GLN A 8 -4.80 -4.94 1.49
N ILE A 9 -4.82 -3.94 2.35
CA ILE A 9 -4.14 -4.00 3.63
C ILE A 9 -5.16 -3.77 4.74
N HIS A 10 -5.22 -4.69 5.69
CA HIS A 10 -6.05 -4.50 6.86
C HIS A 10 -5.37 -3.53 7.82
N THR A 11 -6.06 -2.44 8.17
CA THR A 11 -5.52 -1.43 9.06
C THR A 11 -6.49 -1.20 10.21
N GLU A 12 -5.98 -1.24 11.44
CA GLU A 12 -6.83 -1.11 12.62
C GLU A 12 -7.01 0.33 13.09
N SER A 13 -6.21 1.26 12.56
CA SER A 13 -6.30 2.66 12.97
C SER A 13 -6.11 3.59 11.78
N LEU A 14 -6.72 4.77 11.90
CA LEU A 14 -6.57 5.80 10.89
C LEU A 14 -5.11 6.27 10.80
N GLN A 15 -4.44 6.33 11.94
CA GLN A 15 -3.04 6.73 11.98
C GLN A 15 -2.17 5.77 11.17
N LEU A 16 -2.43 4.47 11.27
CA LEU A 16 -1.72 3.47 10.48
C LEU A 16 -1.97 3.67 8.99
N GLN A 17 -3.23 3.92 8.61
CA GLN A 17 -3.57 4.18 7.22
C GLN A 17 -2.81 5.39 6.68
N GLU A 18 -2.78 6.48 7.42
CA GLU A 18 -2.08 7.68 7.00
C GLU A 18 -0.58 7.45 6.83
N THR A 19 0.01 6.71 7.77
CA THR A 19 1.44 6.39 7.71
C THR A 19 1.75 5.54 6.47
N LEU A 20 0.92 4.53 6.21
CA LEU A 20 1.11 3.67 5.05
C LEU A 20 0.93 4.41 3.74
N ILE A 21 -0.05 5.30 3.67
CA ILE A 21 -0.27 6.11 2.47
C ILE A 21 0.98 6.93 2.17
N ALA A 22 1.57 7.55 3.19
CA ALA A 22 2.77 8.35 3.00
C ALA A 22 3.94 7.50 2.51
N LEU A 23 4.15 6.34 3.12
CA LEU A 23 5.25 5.45 2.74
C LEU A 23 5.06 4.84 1.35
N LEU A 24 3.87 4.38 1.06
CA LEU A 24 3.58 3.77 -0.23
C LEU A 24 3.60 4.80 -1.35
N SER A 25 3.12 6.01 -1.08
CA SER A 25 3.18 7.09 -2.04
C SER A 25 4.63 7.41 -2.42
N ALA A 26 5.54 7.38 -1.45
CA ALA A 26 6.95 7.60 -1.70
C ALA A 26 7.58 6.47 -2.52
N ASN A 27 6.91 5.33 -2.60
CA ASN A 27 7.40 4.15 -3.34
C ASN A 27 6.64 3.91 -4.65
N GLY A 28 5.97 4.92 -5.17
CA GLY A 28 5.38 4.86 -6.50
C GLY A 28 3.90 4.56 -6.57
N PHE A 29 3.25 4.38 -5.44
CA PHE A 29 1.80 4.15 -5.46
C PHE A 29 1.08 5.45 -5.82
N GLU A 30 0.10 5.35 -6.70
CA GLU A 30 -0.54 6.51 -7.31
C GLU A 30 -1.91 6.84 -6.73
N ALA A 31 -2.61 5.84 -6.24
CA ALA A 31 -3.98 6.02 -5.77
C ALA A 31 -4.25 5.16 -4.56
N PHE A 32 -5.15 5.64 -3.72
CA PHE A 32 -5.52 4.94 -2.49
C PHE A 32 -7.01 5.06 -2.28
N GLU A 33 -7.59 4.00 -1.71
CA GLU A 33 -8.99 4.01 -1.30
C GLU A 33 -9.07 3.51 0.13
N GLU A 34 -9.74 4.26 0.98
CA GLU A 34 -9.92 3.92 2.39
C GLU A 34 -11.33 3.43 2.62
N LYS A 35 -11.46 2.28 3.27
CA LYS A 35 -12.76 1.73 3.65
C LYS A 35 -12.65 1.12 5.03
N ASP A 36 -13.38 1.68 5.98
CA ASP A 36 -13.41 1.16 7.35
C ASP A 36 -12.01 0.81 7.83
N ASN A 37 -11.71 -0.47 8.00
CA ASN A 37 -10.43 -0.94 8.49
C ASN A 37 -9.55 -1.49 7.37
N GLU A 38 -9.75 -1.04 6.14
CA GLU A 38 -8.98 -1.52 4.99
C GLU A 38 -8.45 -0.38 4.15
N LEU A 39 -7.24 -0.57 3.66
CA LEU A 39 -6.59 0.36 2.74
C LEU A 39 -6.32 -0.37 1.44
N PHE A 40 -6.77 0.22 0.33
CA PHE A 40 -6.48 -0.28 -1.01
C PHE A 40 -5.49 0.66 -1.65
N ALA A 41 -4.34 0.13 -2.06
CA ALA A 41 -3.28 0.93 -2.66
C ALA A 41 -3.01 0.42 -4.07
N TYR A 42 -2.92 1.34 -5.02
CA TYR A 42 -2.78 1.02 -6.44
C TYR A 42 -1.46 1.51 -6.98
N ILE A 43 -0.74 0.64 -7.67
CA ILE A 43 0.54 0.98 -8.29
C ILE A 43 0.58 0.40 -9.70
N ASP A 44 1.19 1.13 -10.63
CA ASP A 44 1.45 0.61 -11.96
C ASP A 44 2.33 -0.63 -11.85
N LYS A 45 1.95 -1.69 -12.56
CA LYS A 45 2.68 -2.95 -12.51
C LYS A 45 4.16 -2.78 -12.82
N GLN A 46 4.49 -1.86 -13.73
CA GLN A 46 5.88 -1.61 -14.11
C GLN A 46 6.68 -0.90 -13.01
N GLN A 47 6.00 -0.22 -12.11
CA GLN A 47 6.63 0.48 -11.00
C GLN A 47 6.69 -0.36 -9.72
N PHE A 48 6.01 -1.50 -9.71
CA PHE A 48 5.95 -2.34 -8.53
C PHE A 48 7.28 -3.08 -8.32
N LYS A 49 7.90 -2.82 -7.18
CA LYS A 49 9.15 -3.48 -6.79
C LYS A 49 8.91 -4.20 -5.47
N LYS A 50 8.70 -5.49 -5.57
CA LYS A 50 8.37 -6.31 -4.40
C LYS A 50 9.41 -6.16 -3.29
N GLY A 51 10.69 -6.09 -3.65
CA GLY A 51 11.76 -5.95 -2.67
C GLY A 51 11.72 -4.65 -1.88
N ASP A 52 11.11 -3.60 -2.43
CA ASP A 52 10.97 -2.33 -1.73
C ASP A 52 9.71 -2.27 -0.87
N ILE A 53 8.68 -3.02 -1.27
CA ILE A 53 7.38 -2.98 -0.59
C ILE A 53 7.31 -3.93 0.59
N LEU A 54 7.88 -5.14 0.46
CA LEU A 54 7.82 -6.13 1.53
C LEU A 54 8.41 -5.63 2.86
N PRO A 55 9.57 -4.94 2.88
CA PRO A 55 10.09 -4.43 4.15
C PRO A 55 9.16 -3.44 4.83
N ILE A 56 8.44 -2.62 4.07
CA ILE A 56 7.47 -1.69 4.63
C ILE A 56 6.36 -2.45 5.34
N LEU A 57 5.81 -3.46 4.68
CA LEU A 57 4.73 -4.25 5.24
C LEU A 57 5.17 -5.04 6.47
N GLU A 58 6.38 -5.57 6.44
CA GLU A 58 6.92 -6.34 7.57
C GLU A 58 7.12 -5.45 8.80
N ASN A 59 7.59 -4.20 8.60
CA ASN A 59 7.78 -3.28 9.71
C ASN A 59 6.50 -2.99 10.46
N PHE A 60 5.36 -3.03 9.78
CA PHE A 60 4.08 -2.78 10.40
C PHE A 60 3.33 -4.08 10.73
N LYS A 61 3.98 -5.23 10.54
CA LYS A 61 3.40 -6.55 10.81
C LYS A 61 2.09 -6.76 10.06
N ILE A 62 2.08 -6.34 8.80
CA ILE A 62 0.90 -6.44 7.95
C ILE A 62 0.99 -7.68 7.08
N SER A 63 -0.10 -8.46 7.03
CA SER A 63 -0.23 -9.59 6.12
C SER A 63 -1.09 -9.19 4.92
N ILE A 64 -0.66 -9.64 3.78
CA ILE A 64 -1.42 -9.43 2.55
C ILE A 64 -1.99 -10.75 2.08
#